data_08ba2dcc077b16da7f4e38de982aa880
#
_entry.id   08ba2dcc077b16da7f4e38de982aa880
#
_cell.length_a   1.000
_cell.length_b   1.000
_cell.length_c   1.000
_cell.angle_alpha   90.00
_cell.angle_beta   90.00
_cell.angle_gamma   90.00
#
_symmetry.space_group_name_H-M   'P 1'
#
loop_
_entity.id
_entity.type
_entity.pdbx_description
1 polymer ?
#
loop_
_entity_poly.entity_id
_entity_poly.type
_entity_poly.pdbx_seq_one_letter_code
_entity_poly.pdbx_strand_id
1 'polypeptide(L)'
;MIDGDRASSAVLENSLTHLDFSQILGGSKAFINFTANMLEVDMPFEAERCVIEVLEDVVVTPQLIERLKVLKDRGHAIALDDFLYYDEAAPLLPLADVIKLDVLALNEEELASMLARFKHLDVVLLAEKVETQEMMDHCRALGFSLFQGNFLSKPEPISGRKISANKLVVLELLNQLQNPDSNLRVIEEIVARDPALVFKTMKLVNSAFYRPRHEIESLGHAMTYLGLDAMRSLASLLAISGMSDKPDALRDHALEKAKLCEQMGMCVKEADAPVFYSVGLLSTMDAFFDQPLPMLLESLMLRADIKEALLEKKGVFGLILQASESIQAGAFEEMDWAQLAEFKLTPAKVQEIYLSVLEWQSHIGDELGLLV
;
A
#
# COMPACT_ATOMS: atom_id res chain seq x y z
N MET A 1 -17.35 -15.57 12.65
CA MET A 1 -16.98 -15.75 11.26
C MET A 1 -17.84 -14.81 10.43
N ILE A 2 -17.26 -13.77 9.88
CA ILE A 2 -17.93 -12.97 8.83
C ILE A 2 -17.89 -13.89 7.60
N ASP A 3 -19.04 -14.21 7.06
CA ASP A 3 -19.17 -15.03 5.86
C ASP A 3 -18.39 -14.35 4.73
N GLY A 4 -17.41 -15.04 4.13
CA GLY A 4 -16.55 -14.49 3.07
C GLY A 4 -17.37 -13.90 1.92
N ASP A 5 -18.54 -14.49 1.61
CA ASP A 5 -19.52 -13.97 0.66
C ASP A 5 -20.03 -12.58 1.05
N ARG A 6 -20.22 -12.29 2.34
CA ARG A 6 -20.69 -10.99 2.82
C ARG A 6 -19.63 -9.92 2.80
N ALA A 7 -18.38 -10.27 3.11
CA ALA A 7 -17.28 -9.30 3.08
C ALA A 7 -16.96 -8.90 1.63
N SER A 8 -16.81 -9.87 0.73
CA SER A 8 -16.55 -9.61 -0.68
C SER A 8 -17.75 -8.95 -1.38
N SER A 9 -19.00 -9.37 -1.10
CA SER A 9 -20.19 -8.73 -1.65
C SER A 9 -20.36 -7.29 -1.18
N ALA A 10 -20.05 -6.98 0.09
CA ALA A 10 -20.14 -5.61 0.62
C ALA A 10 -19.08 -4.69 -0.01
N VAL A 11 -17.87 -5.19 -0.28
CA VAL A 11 -16.84 -4.45 -1.04
C VAL A 11 -17.32 -4.20 -2.46
N LEU A 12 -17.90 -5.20 -3.11
CA LEU A 12 -18.42 -5.10 -4.47
C LEU A 12 -19.62 -4.14 -4.57
N GLU A 13 -20.62 -4.26 -3.69
CA GLU A 13 -21.80 -3.38 -3.70
C GLU A 13 -21.44 -1.91 -3.45
N ASN A 14 -20.52 -1.62 -2.52
CA ASN A 14 -20.11 -0.27 -2.22
C ASN A 14 -19.18 0.33 -3.31
N SER A 15 -18.31 -0.49 -3.91
CA SER A 15 -17.45 -0.05 -5.01
C SER A 15 -18.21 0.25 -6.29
N LEU A 16 -19.33 -0.46 -6.52
CA LEU A 16 -20.19 -0.28 -7.71
C LEU A 16 -21.14 0.92 -7.63
N THR A 17 -21.52 1.34 -6.41
CA THR A 17 -22.58 2.34 -6.27
C THR A 17 -22.10 3.76 -6.11
N HIS A 18 -20.83 4.00 -5.72
CA HIS A 18 -20.37 5.32 -5.31
C HIS A 18 -18.98 5.74 -5.79
N LEU A 19 -18.18 4.86 -6.44
CA LEU A 19 -16.79 5.16 -6.80
C LEU A 19 -16.49 4.79 -8.25
N ASP A 20 -15.80 5.69 -8.93
CA ASP A 20 -15.18 5.37 -10.22
C ASP A 20 -13.96 4.46 -9.98
N PHE A 21 -14.18 3.14 -10.13
CA PHE A 21 -13.17 2.11 -9.94
C PHE A 21 -11.90 2.37 -10.76
N SER A 22 -12.04 3.09 -11.88
CA SER A 22 -10.93 3.48 -12.74
C SER A 22 -10.02 4.51 -12.07
N GLN A 23 -10.55 5.38 -11.24
CA GLN A 23 -9.78 6.39 -10.52
C GLN A 23 -9.00 5.79 -9.34
N ILE A 24 -9.58 4.77 -8.68
CA ILE A 24 -8.92 4.08 -7.56
C ILE A 24 -7.71 3.29 -8.05
N LEU A 25 -7.82 2.62 -9.20
CA LEU A 25 -6.78 1.72 -9.71
C LEU A 25 -5.62 2.42 -10.40
N GLY A 26 -5.74 3.70 -10.78
CA GLY A 26 -4.65 4.45 -11.41
C GLY A 26 -3.97 3.74 -12.58
N GLY A 27 -4.72 2.96 -13.36
CA GLY A 27 -4.18 2.14 -14.47
C GLY A 27 -3.73 0.73 -14.08
N SER A 28 -3.67 0.40 -12.80
CA SER A 28 -3.38 -0.96 -12.31
C SER A 28 -4.60 -1.87 -12.42
N LYS A 29 -4.39 -3.20 -12.24
CA LYS A 29 -5.46 -4.18 -12.16
C LYS A 29 -5.72 -4.54 -10.70
N ALA A 30 -7.00 -4.63 -10.31
CA ALA A 30 -7.37 -5.20 -9.03
C ALA A 30 -7.43 -6.72 -9.11
N PHE A 31 -6.83 -7.38 -8.15
CA PHE A 31 -7.05 -8.79 -7.89
C PHE A 31 -8.21 -8.90 -6.90
N ILE A 32 -9.27 -9.61 -7.27
CA ILE A 32 -10.50 -9.69 -6.46
C ILE A 32 -10.85 -11.14 -6.23
N ASN A 33 -10.98 -11.52 -4.96
CA ASN A 33 -11.38 -12.84 -4.53
C ASN A 33 -12.85 -13.12 -4.88
N PHE A 34 -13.09 -14.20 -5.61
CA PHE A 34 -14.42 -14.65 -5.98
C PHE A 34 -14.72 -16.01 -5.38
N THR A 35 -15.77 -16.03 -4.55
CA THR A 35 -16.36 -17.29 -4.10
C THR A 35 -17.14 -17.97 -5.24
N ALA A 36 -17.46 -19.26 -5.09
CA ALA A 36 -18.25 -19.99 -6.08
C ALA A 36 -19.57 -19.27 -6.44
N ASN A 37 -20.26 -18.71 -5.42
CA ASN A 37 -21.53 -17.99 -5.61
C ASN A 37 -21.35 -16.70 -6.41
N MET A 38 -20.28 -15.96 -6.19
CA MET A 38 -19.97 -14.73 -6.91
C MET A 38 -19.63 -14.98 -8.38
N LEU A 39 -19.02 -16.11 -8.67
CA LEU A 39 -18.68 -16.50 -10.05
C LEU A 39 -19.94 -16.81 -10.90
N GLU A 40 -21.10 -17.10 -10.28
CA GLU A 40 -22.36 -17.35 -10.98
C GLU A 40 -23.06 -16.07 -11.47
N VAL A 41 -22.72 -14.91 -10.89
CA VAL A 41 -23.35 -13.61 -11.21
C VAL A 41 -22.61 -12.92 -12.36
N ASP A 42 -23.29 -12.05 -13.10
CA ASP A 42 -22.61 -11.23 -14.12
C ASP A 42 -21.63 -10.25 -13.47
N MET A 43 -20.41 -10.23 -14.04
CA MET A 43 -19.33 -9.38 -13.56
C MET A 43 -19.64 -7.91 -13.83
N PRO A 44 -19.68 -7.07 -12.79
CA PRO A 44 -19.93 -5.65 -12.95
C PRO A 44 -18.67 -4.85 -13.33
N PHE A 45 -17.51 -5.51 -13.47
CA PHE A 45 -16.23 -4.88 -13.75
C PHE A 45 -15.79 -5.06 -15.20
N GLU A 46 -15.09 -4.05 -15.72
CA GLU A 46 -14.40 -4.14 -16.98
C GLU A 46 -13.28 -5.20 -16.89
N ALA A 47 -13.21 -6.09 -17.87
CA ALA A 47 -12.25 -7.19 -17.90
C ALA A 47 -10.79 -6.72 -17.83
N GLU A 48 -10.51 -5.53 -18.36
CA GLU A 48 -9.16 -4.95 -18.40
C GLU A 48 -8.67 -4.49 -17.02
N ARG A 49 -9.58 -4.29 -16.06
CA ARG A 49 -9.34 -3.71 -14.76
C ARG A 49 -9.34 -4.70 -13.61
N CYS A 50 -9.84 -5.91 -13.83
CA CYS A 50 -10.04 -6.91 -12.79
C CYS A 50 -9.37 -8.23 -13.17
N VAL A 51 -8.63 -8.81 -12.23
CA VAL A 51 -8.19 -10.20 -12.24
C VAL A 51 -9.08 -10.96 -11.27
N ILE A 52 -9.72 -12.01 -11.75
CA ILE A 52 -10.62 -12.86 -10.97
C ILE A 52 -9.76 -13.86 -10.20
N GLU A 53 -9.72 -13.77 -8.88
CA GLU A 53 -9.04 -14.75 -8.03
C GLU A 53 -10.03 -15.87 -7.66
N VAL A 54 -9.73 -17.07 -8.10
CA VAL A 54 -10.46 -18.29 -7.72
C VAL A 54 -9.81 -18.84 -6.47
N LEU A 55 -10.55 -18.83 -5.36
CA LEU A 55 -10.05 -19.26 -4.05
C LEU A 55 -9.79 -20.78 -4.02
N GLU A 56 -8.89 -21.21 -3.14
CA GLU A 56 -8.48 -22.61 -2.95
C GLU A 56 -9.60 -23.53 -2.47
N ASP A 57 -10.62 -23.00 -1.80
CA ASP A 57 -11.78 -23.74 -1.28
C ASP A 57 -12.91 -23.92 -2.29
N VAL A 58 -12.79 -23.33 -3.49
CA VAL A 58 -13.80 -23.44 -4.55
C VAL A 58 -13.80 -24.85 -5.14
N VAL A 59 -14.91 -25.55 -5.00
CA VAL A 59 -15.06 -26.91 -5.56
C VAL A 59 -15.08 -26.88 -7.08
N VAL A 60 -14.14 -27.57 -7.70
CA VAL A 60 -14.02 -27.63 -9.17
C VAL A 60 -15.15 -28.50 -9.74
N THR A 61 -16.07 -27.86 -10.42
CA THR A 61 -17.22 -28.48 -11.08
C THR A 61 -17.21 -28.20 -12.60
N PRO A 62 -17.88 -29.03 -13.42
CA PRO A 62 -18.04 -28.71 -14.85
C PRO A 62 -18.69 -27.35 -15.10
N GLN A 63 -19.60 -26.93 -14.22
CA GLN A 63 -20.28 -25.64 -14.29
C GLN A 63 -19.30 -24.50 -14.04
N LEU A 64 -18.44 -24.62 -13.03
CA LEU A 64 -17.37 -23.64 -12.75
C LEU A 64 -16.43 -23.50 -13.96
N ILE A 65 -15.95 -24.60 -14.52
CA ILE A 65 -15.06 -24.60 -15.68
C ILE A 65 -15.71 -23.86 -16.86
N GLU A 66 -16.97 -24.15 -17.16
CA GLU A 66 -17.67 -23.48 -18.26
C GLU A 66 -17.86 -21.98 -17.96
N ARG A 67 -18.16 -21.62 -16.72
CA ARG A 67 -18.28 -20.21 -16.31
C ARG A 67 -16.95 -19.46 -16.46
N LEU A 68 -15.84 -20.04 -16.01
CA LEU A 68 -14.51 -19.45 -16.17
C LEU A 68 -14.11 -19.26 -17.63
N LYS A 69 -14.46 -20.20 -18.52
CA LYS A 69 -14.28 -20.02 -19.97
C LYS A 69 -15.03 -18.83 -20.50
N VAL A 70 -16.31 -18.68 -20.13
CA VAL A 70 -17.13 -17.54 -20.54
C VAL A 70 -16.52 -16.21 -20.07
N LEU A 71 -15.99 -16.17 -18.83
CA LEU A 71 -15.33 -14.98 -18.31
C LEU A 71 -14.04 -14.67 -19.04
N LYS A 72 -13.25 -15.70 -19.36
CA LYS A 72 -12.03 -15.57 -20.16
C LYS A 72 -12.32 -15.10 -21.59
N ASP A 73 -13.37 -15.62 -22.24
CA ASP A 73 -13.81 -15.18 -23.57
C ASP A 73 -14.29 -13.72 -23.57
N ARG A 74 -14.73 -13.21 -22.41
CA ARG A 74 -15.06 -11.79 -22.21
C ARG A 74 -13.83 -10.92 -21.90
N GLY A 75 -12.64 -11.50 -21.83
CA GLY A 75 -11.36 -10.82 -21.63
C GLY A 75 -10.90 -10.70 -20.18
N HIS A 76 -11.58 -11.33 -19.20
CA HIS A 76 -11.12 -11.36 -17.82
C HIS A 76 -9.88 -12.23 -17.67
N ALA A 77 -8.89 -11.75 -16.92
CA ALA A 77 -7.79 -12.56 -16.44
C ALA A 77 -8.21 -13.37 -15.21
N ILE A 78 -7.72 -14.60 -15.11
CA ILE A 78 -8.02 -15.54 -14.02
C ILE A 78 -6.75 -15.83 -13.24
N ALA A 79 -6.79 -15.65 -11.93
CA ALA A 79 -5.76 -16.06 -10.99
C ALA A 79 -6.27 -17.26 -10.17
N LEU A 80 -5.41 -18.23 -9.91
CA LEU A 80 -5.66 -19.33 -8.97
C LEU A 80 -4.94 -19.00 -7.66
N ASP A 81 -5.71 -18.85 -6.57
CA ASP A 81 -5.21 -18.41 -5.28
C ASP A 81 -4.76 -19.61 -4.42
N ASP A 82 -3.66 -19.44 -3.67
CA ASP A 82 -3.03 -20.46 -2.81
C ASP A 82 -3.04 -21.87 -3.46
N PHE A 83 -2.67 -21.92 -4.75
CA PHE A 83 -2.91 -23.09 -5.60
C PHE A 83 -2.06 -24.29 -5.19
N LEU A 84 -2.74 -25.35 -4.75
CA LEU A 84 -2.15 -26.66 -4.57
C LEU A 84 -2.62 -27.60 -5.69
N TYR A 85 -1.67 -28.28 -6.34
CA TYR A 85 -2.02 -29.20 -7.42
C TYR A 85 -2.65 -30.49 -6.87
N TYR A 86 -3.84 -30.79 -7.37
CA TYR A 86 -4.52 -32.07 -7.25
C TYR A 86 -5.23 -32.39 -8.58
N ASP A 87 -5.51 -33.65 -8.83
CA ASP A 87 -5.99 -34.09 -10.16
C ASP A 87 -7.29 -33.40 -10.58
N GLU A 88 -8.21 -33.14 -9.62
CA GLU A 88 -9.46 -32.44 -9.87
C GLU A 88 -9.28 -30.95 -10.21
N ALA A 89 -8.17 -30.35 -9.81
CA ALA A 89 -7.83 -28.96 -10.13
C ALA A 89 -7.16 -28.81 -11.52
N ALA A 90 -6.66 -29.90 -12.09
CA ALA A 90 -5.99 -29.89 -13.38
C ALA A 90 -6.77 -29.16 -14.51
N PRO A 91 -8.12 -29.25 -14.60
CA PRO A 91 -8.91 -28.52 -15.59
C PRO A 91 -8.88 -27.00 -15.45
N LEU A 92 -8.47 -26.43 -14.29
CA LEU A 92 -8.34 -24.99 -14.09
C LEU A 92 -7.07 -24.44 -14.76
N LEU A 93 -5.99 -25.22 -14.81
CA LEU A 93 -4.69 -24.77 -15.28
C LEU A 93 -4.70 -24.14 -16.67
N PRO A 94 -5.40 -24.70 -17.70
CA PRO A 94 -5.47 -24.07 -19.02
C PRO A 94 -6.24 -22.75 -19.05
N LEU A 95 -6.99 -22.44 -17.98
CA LEU A 95 -7.79 -21.23 -17.86
C LEU A 95 -7.05 -20.13 -17.07
N ALA A 96 -6.01 -20.50 -16.31
CA ALA A 96 -5.25 -19.56 -15.49
C ALA A 96 -4.38 -18.64 -16.34
N ASP A 97 -4.34 -17.37 -15.97
CA ASP A 97 -3.37 -16.37 -16.44
C ASP A 97 -2.30 -16.12 -15.34
N VAL A 98 -2.69 -16.26 -14.07
CA VAL A 98 -1.80 -16.15 -12.93
C VAL A 98 -1.97 -17.35 -12.00
N ILE A 99 -0.88 -17.89 -11.50
CA ILE A 99 -0.88 -18.91 -10.43
C ILE A 99 -0.14 -18.33 -9.24
N LYS A 100 -0.83 -18.25 -8.10
CA LYS A 100 -0.32 -17.74 -6.83
C LYS A 100 0.10 -18.94 -5.97
N LEU A 101 1.31 -18.89 -5.41
CA LEU A 101 1.85 -19.93 -4.57
C LEU A 101 2.33 -19.35 -3.24
N ASP A 102 1.86 -19.92 -2.12
CA ASP A 102 2.40 -19.63 -0.79
C ASP A 102 3.79 -20.28 -0.67
N VAL A 103 4.83 -19.46 -0.78
CA VAL A 103 6.22 -19.93 -0.74
C VAL A 103 6.71 -20.23 0.68
N LEU A 104 5.95 -19.88 1.72
CA LEU A 104 6.22 -20.31 3.09
C LEU A 104 5.64 -21.68 3.41
N ALA A 105 4.52 -22.04 2.78
CA ALA A 105 3.84 -23.30 3.02
C ALA A 105 4.50 -24.49 2.32
N LEU A 106 5.29 -24.23 1.24
CA LEU A 106 5.90 -25.26 0.40
C LEU A 106 7.38 -25.43 0.72
N ASN A 107 7.84 -26.66 0.83
CA ASN A 107 9.28 -26.95 0.86
C ASN A 107 9.88 -26.89 -0.57
N GLU A 108 11.22 -26.88 -0.67
CA GLU A 108 11.92 -26.75 -1.97
C GLU A 108 11.57 -27.86 -2.99
N GLU A 109 11.39 -29.11 -2.53
CA GLU A 109 11.05 -30.22 -3.40
C GLU A 109 9.61 -30.12 -3.92
N GLU A 110 8.67 -29.73 -3.06
CA GLU A 110 7.27 -29.47 -3.42
C GLU A 110 7.17 -28.32 -4.40
N LEU A 111 7.84 -27.21 -4.12
CA LEU A 111 7.87 -26.03 -4.99
C LEU A 111 8.45 -26.39 -6.36
N ALA A 112 9.59 -27.08 -6.42
CA ALA A 112 10.21 -27.50 -7.67
C ALA A 112 9.31 -28.47 -8.46
N SER A 113 8.62 -29.39 -7.79
CA SER A 113 7.67 -30.31 -8.41
C SER A 113 6.48 -29.57 -9.02
N MET A 114 5.94 -28.56 -8.32
CA MET A 114 4.84 -27.75 -8.83
C MET A 114 5.27 -26.90 -10.03
N LEU A 115 6.41 -26.22 -9.93
CA LEU A 115 6.95 -25.40 -11.02
C LEU A 115 7.22 -26.23 -12.29
N ALA A 116 7.68 -27.48 -12.13
CA ALA A 116 7.87 -28.37 -13.27
C ALA A 116 6.56 -28.68 -14.04
N ARG A 117 5.42 -28.72 -13.35
CA ARG A 117 4.09 -28.92 -13.95
C ARG A 117 3.61 -27.67 -14.71
N PHE A 118 3.98 -26.48 -14.27
CA PHE A 118 3.56 -25.21 -14.89
C PHE A 118 4.46 -24.80 -16.05
N LYS A 119 5.63 -25.39 -16.20
CA LYS A 119 6.64 -25.02 -17.21
C LYS A 119 6.13 -24.98 -18.66
N HIS A 120 5.05 -25.70 -18.95
CA HIS A 120 4.45 -25.79 -20.29
C HIS A 120 3.22 -24.88 -20.45
N LEU A 121 2.85 -24.16 -19.41
CA LEU A 121 1.72 -23.25 -19.40
C LEU A 121 2.22 -21.81 -19.65
N ASP A 122 1.42 -21.04 -20.35
CA ASP A 122 1.66 -19.61 -20.53
C ASP A 122 0.98 -18.86 -19.37
N VAL A 123 1.60 -18.94 -18.18
CA VAL A 123 1.07 -18.37 -16.94
C VAL A 123 2.11 -17.51 -16.25
N VAL A 124 1.65 -16.47 -15.59
CA VAL A 124 2.43 -15.64 -14.70
C VAL A 124 2.46 -16.28 -13.30
N LEU A 125 3.65 -16.47 -12.72
CA LEU A 125 3.80 -16.99 -11.38
C LEU A 125 3.91 -15.84 -10.38
N LEU A 126 3.07 -15.87 -9.34
CA LEU A 126 3.08 -14.93 -8.22
C LEU A 126 3.49 -15.68 -6.96
N ALA A 127 4.56 -15.21 -6.32
CA ALA A 127 5.00 -15.71 -5.01
C ALA A 127 4.29 -14.94 -3.90
N GLU A 128 3.56 -15.65 -3.05
CA GLU A 128 2.87 -15.08 -1.89
C GLU A 128 3.68 -15.26 -0.61
N LYS A 129 3.38 -14.43 0.38
CA LYS A 129 3.98 -14.44 1.72
C LYS A 129 5.51 -14.30 1.69
N VAL A 130 6.03 -13.60 0.69
CA VAL A 130 7.47 -13.28 0.60
C VAL A 130 7.84 -12.35 1.76
N GLU A 131 8.74 -12.80 2.63
CA GLU A 131 9.07 -12.07 3.86
C GLU A 131 10.44 -11.38 3.84
N THR A 132 11.35 -11.81 2.96
CA THR A 132 12.71 -11.27 2.87
C THR A 132 13.14 -11.02 1.42
N GLN A 133 14.12 -10.14 1.25
CA GLN A 133 14.72 -9.88 -0.06
C GLN A 133 15.38 -11.14 -0.65
N GLU A 134 16.05 -11.94 0.18
CA GLU A 134 16.68 -13.21 -0.24
C GLU A 134 15.63 -14.18 -0.77
N MET A 135 14.48 -14.29 -0.09
CA MET A 135 13.36 -15.11 -0.56
C MET A 135 12.80 -14.60 -1.89
N MET A 136 12.64 -13.28 -2.06
CA MET A 136 12.22 -12.68 -3.32
C MET A 136 13.21 -13.00 -4.44
N ASP A 137 14.52 -12.84 -4.21
CA ASP A 137 15.56 -13.11 -5.20
C ASP A 137 15.62 -14.60 -5.55
N HIS A 138 15.41 -15.47 -4.58
CA HIS A 138 15.28 -16.91 -4.80
C HIS A 138 14.05 -17.24 -5.67
N CYS A 139 12.88 -16.71 -5.33
CA CYS A 139 11.66 -16.90 -6.13
C CYS A 139 11.83 -16.35 -7.56
N ARG A 140 12.47 -15.18 -7.72
CA ARG A 140 12.79 -14.62 -9.03
C ARG A 140 13.67 -15.56 -9.86
N ALA A 141 14.67 -16.17 -9.25
CA ALA A 141 15.53 -17.15 -9.91
C ALA A 141 14.75 -18.42 -10.32
N LEU A 142 13.69 -18.77 -9.61
CA LEU A 142 12.79 -19.88 -9.93
C LEU A 142 11.75 -19.54 -11.01
N GLY A 143 11.68 -18.28 -11.46
CA GLY A 143 10.80 -17.86 -12.55
C GLY A 143 9.53 -17.12 -12.11
N PHE A 144 9.39 -16.79 -10.83
CA PHE A 144 8.33 -15.89 -10.38
C PHE A 144 8.58 -14.48 -10.88
N SER A 145 7.52 -13.81 -11.32
CA SER A 145 7.58 -12.43 -11.85
C SER A 145 6.74 -11.44 -11.04
N LEU A 146 5.79 -11.94 -10.24
CA LEU A 146 5.02 -11.14 -9.29
C LEU A 146 5.31 -11.62 -7.86
N PHE A 147 5.28 -10.69 -6.91
CA PHE A 147 5.65 -10.94 -5.52
C PHE A 147 4.68 -10.23 -4.59
N GLN A 148 4.15 -10.94 -3.60
CA GLN A 148 3.28 -10.43 -2.56
C GLN A 148 3.82 -10.82 -1.20
N GLY A 149 3.91 -9.86 -0.26
CA GLY A 149 4.36 -10.15 1.11
C GLY A 149 5.02 -8.94 1.78
N ASN A 150 5.44 -9.15 3.02
CA ASN A 150 5.96 -8.08 3.88
C ASN A 150 7.45 -7.77 3.67
N PHE A 151 8.11 -8.36 2.67
CA PHE A 151 9.56 -8.19 2.45
C PHE A 151 9.94 -6.71 2.21
N LEU A 152 9.06 -5.93 1.59
CA LEU A 152 9.28 -4.50 1.36
C LEU A 152 9.24 -3.67 2.65
N SER A 153 8.47 -4.12 3.64
CA SER A 153 8.26 -3.40 4.91
C SER A 153 9.25 -3.79 5.99
N LYS A 154 10.12 -4.80 5.74
CA LYS A 154 11.13 -5.23 6.70
C LYS A 154 12.48 -4.57 6.38
N PRO A 155 13.17 -3.98 7.39
CA PRO A 155 14.51 -3.45 7.19
C PRO A 155 15.47 -4.59 6.86
N GLU A 156 16.37 -4.37 5.90
CA GLU A 156 17.54 -5.22 5.73
C GLU A 156 18.66 -4.71 6.64
N PRO A 157 18.90 -5.28 7.81
CA PRO A 157 19.93 -4.80 8.73
C PRO A 157 21.32 -5.08 8.16
N ILE A 158 21.83 -4.22 7.32
CA ILE A 158 23.21 -4.28 6.83
C ILE A 158 24.09 -3.60 7.88
N SER A 159 24.68 -4.41 8.76
CA SER A 159 25.58 -3.94 9.79
C SER A 159 26.74 -3.11 9.18
N GLY A 160 26.84 -1.84 9.59
CA GLY A 160 27.96 -0.97 9.25
C GLY A 160 27.78 -0.01 8.07
N ARG A 161 26.61 0.04 7.44
CA ARG A 161 26.35 1.03 6.38
C ARG A 161 26.13 2.42 6.99
N LYS A 162 26.94 3.39 6.62
CA LYS A 162 26.69 4.79 6.98
C LYS A 162 25.50 5.32 6.20
N ILE A 163 24.62 6.06 6.88
CA ILE A 163 23.50 6.76 6.25
C ILE A 163 24.07 7.69 5.17
N SER A 164 23.55 7.61 3.95
CA SER A 164 23.99 8.47 2.84
C SER A 164 23.63 9.94 3.11
N ALA A 165 24.36 10.88 2.49
CA ALA A 165 24.12 12.30 2.66
C ALA A 165 22.66 12.70 2.32
N ASN A 166 22.06 12.10 1.27
CA ASN A 166 20.68 12.35 0.90
C ASN A 166 19.70 11.88 1.99
N LYS A 167 19.95 10.70 2.57
CA LYS A 167 19.14 10.19 3.68
C LYS A 167 19.25 11.05 4.94
N LEU A 168 20.41 11.68 5.19
CA LEU A 168 20.57 12.64 6.31
C LEU A 168 19.72 13.90 6.11
N VAL A 169 19.64 14.43 4.89
CA VAL A 169 18.75 15.57 4.58
C VAL A 169 17.29 15.21 4.83
N VAL A 170 16.88 14.01 4.47
CA VAL A 170 15.51 13.51 4.74
C VAL A 170 15.25 13.43 6.24
N LEU A 171 16.18 12.89 7.03
CA LEU A 171 16.05 12.85 8.50
C LEU A 171 15.99 14.25 9.11
N GLU A 172 16.83 15.18 8.64
CA GLU A 172 16.80 16.58 9.08
C GLU A 172 15.44 17.22 8.79
N LEU A 173 14.91 17.00 7.58
CA LEU A 173 13.59 17.49 7.19
C LEU A 173 12.49 16.90 8.07
N LEU A 174 12.45 15.59 8.24
CA LEU A 174 11.47 14.92 9.09
C LEU A 174 11.54 15.42 10.54
N ASN A 175 12.75 15.66 11.07
CA ASN A 175 12.95 16.22 12.40
C ASN A 175 12.36 17.64 12.54
N GLN A 176 12.63 18.51 11.56
CA GLN A 176 12.08 19.86 11.55
C GLN A 176 10.55 19.88 11.39
N LEU A 177 9.99 18.94 10.63
CA LEU A 177 8.57 18.81 10.45
C LEU A 177 7.84 18.39 11.74
N GLN A 178 8.52 17.67 12.65
CA GLN A 178 7.98 17.30 13.96
C GLN A 178 8.14 18.41 15.02
N ASN A 179 8.98 19.41 14.80
CA ASN A 179 9.21 20.48 15.75
C ASN A 179 8.01 21.45 15.76
N PRO A 180 7.28 21.59 16.90
CA PRO A 180 6.15 22.52 17.02
C PRO A 180 6.55 23.99 16.74
N ASP A 181 7.79 24.36 17.04
CA ASP A 181 8.33 25.70 16.86
C ASP A 181 8.90 25.94 15.46
N SER A 182 8.89 24.91 14.60
CA SER A 182 9.35 25.03 13.21
C SER A 182 8.41 25.94 12.42
N ASN A 183 8.99 26.82 11.62
CA ASN A 183 8.27 27.70 10.75
C ASN A 183 8.52 27.39 9.27
N LEU A 184 7.65 27.90 8.39
CA LEU A 184 7.73 27.70 6.94
C LEU A 184 9.11 28.01 6.36
N ARG A 185 9.80 29.02 6.89
CA ARG A 185 11.11 29.44 6.39
C ARG A 185 12.19 28.38 6.60
N VAL A 186 12.18 27.69 7.74
CA VAL A 186 13.13 26.61 8.01
C VAL A 186 12.91 25.45 7.05
N ILE A 187 11.65 25.09 6.81
CA ILE A 187 11.29 24.03 5.86
C ILE A 187 11.72 24.43 4.44
N GLU A 188 11.45 25.69 4.05
CA GLU A 188 11.88 26.25 2.77
C GLU A 188 13.39 26.12 2.56
N GLU A 189 14.18 26.51 3.56
CA GLU A 189 15.65 26.44 3.50
C GLU A 189 16.14 25.00 3.32
N ILE A 190 15.51 24.02 3.94
CA ILE A 190 15.88 22.60 3.81
C ILE A 190 15.48 22.07 2.43
N VAL A 191 14.23 22.31 1.99
CA VAL A 191 13.77 21.87 0.66
C VAL A 191 14.58 22.53 -0.45
N ALA A 192 14.97 23.81 -0.30
CA ALA A 192 15.76 24.56 -1.29
C ALA A 192 17.17 24.00 -1.49
N ARG A 193 17.70 23.17 -0.56
CA ARG A 193 19.03 22.53 -0.72
C ARG A 193 19.03 21.42 -1.77
N ASP A 194 17.87 20.88 -2.14
CA ASP A 194 17.74 19.83 -3.14
C ASP A 194 16.89 20.33 -4.33
N PRO A 195 17.51 20.60 -5.50
CA PRO A 195 16.79 21.06 -6.69
C PRO A 195 15.70 20.10 -7.17
N ALA A 196 15.84 18.79 -6.94
CA ALA A 196 14.85 17.82 -7.31
C ALA A 196 13.60 17.94 -6.42
N LEU A 197 13.77 18.17 -5.11
CA LEU A 197 12.68 18.46 -4.19
C LEU A 197 11.96 19.75 -4.57
N VAL A 198 12.69 20.82 -4.91
CA VAL A 198 12.09 22.08 -5.39
C VAL A 198 11.25 21.85 -6.62
N PHE A 199 11.82 21.19 -7.65
CA PHE A 199 11.10 20.91 -8.89
C PHE A 199 9.81 20.10 -8.67
N LYS A 200 9.89 19.02 -7.89
CA LYS A 200 8.72 18.18 -7.56
C LYS A 200 7.67 18.94 -6.77
N THR A 201 8.10 19.77 -5.80
CA THR A 201 7.19 20.64 -5.03
C THR A 201 6.43 21.58 -5.96
N MET A 202 7.14 22.28 -6.84
CA MET A 202 6.55 23.24 -7.77
C MET A 202 5.59 22.55 -8.76
N LYS A 203 5.97 21.40 -9.29
CA LYS A 203 5.12 20.59 -10.17
C LYS A 203 3.81 20.19 -9.47
N LEU A 204 3.90 19.65 -8.27
CA LEU A 204 2.75 19.17 -7.52
C LEU A 204 1.81 20.30 -7.09
N VAL A 205 2.34 21.41 -6.61
CA VAL A 205 1.51 22.56 -6.19
C VAL A 205 0.75 23.18 -7.35
N ASN A 206 1.32 23.14 -8.56
CA ASN A 206 0.67 23.63 -9.78
C ASN A 206 -0.20 22.57 -10.48
N SER A 207 -0.33 21.37 -9.92
CA SER A 207 -1.10 20.29 -10.51
C SER A 207 -2.61 20.52 -10.41
N ALA A 208 -3.36 19.69 -11.13
CA ALA A 208 -4.82 19.67 -11.08
C ALA A 208 -5.37 19.30 -9.68
N PHE A 209 -4.57 18.65 -8.84
CA PHE A 209 -4.94 18.30 -7.47
C PHE A 209 -5.12 19.55 -6.58
N TYR A 210 -4.15 20.45 -6.57
CA TYR A 210 -4.21 21.67 -5.75
C TYR A 210 -5.00 22.83 -6.42
N ARG A 211 -5.13 22.82 -7.74
CA ARG A 211 -5.90 23.79 -8.56
C ARG A 211 -5.71 25.26 -8.14
N PRO A 212 -4.47 25.77 -8.07
CA PRO A 212 -4.26 27.16 -7.72
C PRO A 212 -4.93 28.08 -8.76
N ARG A 213 -5.47 29.21 -8.32
CA ARG A 213 -6.12 30.20 -9.23
C ARG A 213 -5.13 30.85 -10.19
N HIS A 214 -3.87 30.90 -9.81
CA HIS A 214 -2.75 31.44 -10.59
C HIS A 214 -1.56 30.51 -10.40
N GLU A 215 -0.71 30.44 -11.41
CA GLU A 215 0.50 29.65 -11.34
C GLU A 215 1.39 30.10 -10.17
N ILE A 216 1.89 29.14 -9.42
CA ILE A 216 2.76 29.37 -8.28
C ILE A 216 4.20 29.32 -8.79
N GLU A 217 4.92 30.46 -8.70
CA GLU A 217 6.20 30.67 -9.34
C GLU A 217 7.41 30.48 -8.41
N SER A 218 7.19 30.35 -7.10
CA SER A 218 8.28 30.22 -6.13
C SER A 218 7.93 29.27 -4.99
N LEU A 219 8.97 28.66 -4.39
CA LEU A 219 8.83 27.79 -3.23
C LEU A 219 8.16 28.52 -2.05
N GLY A 220 8.57 29.76 -1.75
CA GLY A 220 7.94 30.56 -0.70
C GLY A 220 6.46 30.87 -0.96
N HIS A 221 6.07 31.09 -2.23
CA HIS A 221 4.66 31.24 -2.62
C HIS A 221 3.91 29.91 -2.44
N ALA A 222 4.50 28.77 -2.86
CA ALA A 222 3.94 27.44 -2.65
C ALA A 222 3.65 27.17 -1.17
N MET A 223 4.60 27.50 -0.30
CA MET A 223 4.48 27.31 1.14
C MET A 223 3.40 28.20 1.76
N THR A 224 3.29 29.43 1.30
CA THR A 224 2.23 30.34 1.76
C THR A 224 0.84 29.88 1.29
N TYR A 225 0.75 29.35 0.08
CA TYR A 225 -0.49 28.84 -0.49
C TYR A 225 -0.99 27.58 0.21
N LEU A 226 -0.09 26.61 0.45
CA LEU A 226 -0.41 25.33 1.07
C LEU A 226 -0.59 25.42 2.60
N GLY A 227 0.14 26.32 3.24
CA GLY A 227 0.25 26.37 4.69
C GLY A 227 1.22 25.32 5.24
N LEU A 228 1.49 25.39 6.56
CA LEU A 228 2.52 24.59 7.21
C LEU A 228 2.22 23.08 7.16
N ASP A 229 0.98 22.70 7.40
CA ASP A 229 0.60 21.29 7.53
C ASP A 229 0.60 20.54 6.20
N ALA A 230 0.07 21.16 5.14
CA ALA A 230 0.14 20.58 3.81
C ALA A 230 1.59 20.51 3.30
N MET A 231 2.41 21.52 3.64
CA MET A 231 3.85 21.48 3.33
C MET A 231 4.59 20.39 4.09
N ARG A 232 4.24 20.10 5.34
CA ARG A 232 4.79 18.97 6.10
C ARG A 232 4.55 17.65 5.37
N SER A 233 3.29 17.38 5.02
CA SER A 233 2.92 16.16 4.30
C SER A 233 3.63 16.08 2.95
N LEU A 234 3.63 17.17 2.19
CA LEU A 234 4.28 17.24 0.88
C LEU A 234 5.80 17.05 0.97
N ALA A 235 6.48 17.73 1.90
CA ALA A 235 7.92 17.61 2.08
C ALA A 235 8.32 16.18 2.47
N SER A 236 7.53 15.55 3.33
CA SER A 236 7.74 14.14 3.71
C SER A 236 7.57 13.19 2.52
N LEU A 237 6.54 13.38 1.72
CA LEU A 237 6.29 12.62 0.50
C LEU A 237 7.46 12.75 -0.49
N LEU A 238 7.90 13.98 -0.73
CA LEU A 238 8.98 14.27 -1.67
C LEU A 238 10.33 13.73 -1.18
N ALA A 239 10.59 13.82 0.13
CA ALA A 239 11.78 13.28 0.75
C ALA A 239 11.88 11.75 0.52
N ILE A 240 10.80 11.02 0.73
CA ILE A 240 10.72 9.57 0.50
C ILE A 240 10.81 9.23 -0.99
N SER A 241 10.11 9.99 -1.84
CA SER A 241 10.15 9.77 -3.30
C SER A 241 11.52 10.01 -3.92
N GLY A 242 12.44 10.68 -3.21
CA GLY A 242 13.83 10.89 -3.61
C GLY A 242 14.78 9.74 -3.27
N MET A 243 14.31 8.72 -2.54
CA MET A 243 15.12 7.55 -2.17
C MET A 243 15.10 6.51 -3.29
N SER A 244 15.91 6.72 -4.32
CA SER A 244 15.95 5.89 -5.54
C SER A 244 16.57 4.49 -5.33
N ASP A 245 17.11 4.20 -4.15
CA ASP A 245 17.67 2.89 -3.79
C ASP A 245 16.63 1.93 -3.19
N LYS A 246 15.37 2.36 -3.09
CA LYS A 246 14.28 1.57 -2.54
C LYS A 246 13.19 1.31 -3.60
N PRO A 247 12.51 0.14 -3.55
CA PRO A 247 11.41 -0.16 -4.46
C PRO A 247 10.27 0.86 -4.35
N ASP A 248 9.65 1.17 -5.48
CA ASP A 248 8.51 2.09 -5.52
C ASP A 248 7.34 1.62 -4.64
N ALA A 249 7.11 0.31 -4.58
CA ALA A 249 6.07 -0.27 -3.72
C ALA A 249 6.26 0.02 -2.22
N LEU A 250 7.51 0.13 -1.72
CA LEU A 250 7.76 0.54 -0.33
C LEU A 250 7.32 1.99 -0.09
N ARG A 251 7.60 2.88 -1.05
CA ARG A 251 7.16 4.28 -1.00
C ARG A 251 5.64 4.35 -0.96
N ASP A 252 4.98 3.62 -1.88
CA ASP A 252 3.53 3.62 -2.01
C ASP A 252 2.86 3.09 -0.73
N HIS A 253 3.40 2.03 -0.15
CA HIS A 253 2.98 1.48 1.14
C HIS A 253 3.13 2.49 2.30
N ALA A 254 4.27 3.20 2.35
CA ALA A 254 4.50 4.20 3.40
C ALA A 254 3.56 5.41 3.30
N LEU A 255 3.30 5.88 2.07
CA LEU A 255 2.40 6.99 1.81
C LEU A 255 0.94 6.63 2.12
N GLU A 256 0.52 5.44 1.73
CA GLU A 256 -0.79 4.91 2.07
C GLU A 256 -0.99 4.85 3.58
N LYS A 257 -0.03 4.26 4.32
CA LYS A 257 -0.05 4.19 5.79
C LYS A 257 -0.15 5.57 6.43
N ALA A 258 0.69 6.51 5.98
CA ALA A 258 0.69 7.88 6.49
C ALA A 258 -0.67 8.55 6.25
N LYS A 259 -1.25 8.39 5.07
CA LYS A 259 -2.53 8.99 4.71
C LYS A 259 -3.71 8.34 5.42
N LEU A 260 -3.69 7.02 5.62
CA LEU A 260 -4.66 6.31 6.46
C LEU A 260 -4.65 6.84 7.89
N CYS A 261 -3.47 6.96 8.49
CA CYS A 261 -3.34 7.53 9.83
C CYS A 261 -3.88 8.96 9.89
N GLU A 262 -3.58 9.82 8.91
CA GLU A 262 -4.09 11.19 8.84
C GLU A 262 -5.62 11.23 8.79
N GLN A 263 -6.22 10.49 7.86
CA GLN A 263 -7.67 10.50 7.65
C GLN A 263 -8.44 9.93 8.85
N MET A 264 -7.95 8.85 9.45
CA MET A 264 -8.52 8.33 10.70
C MET A 264 -8.27 9.30 11.86
N GLY A 265 -7.09 9.93 11.92
CA GLY A 265 -6.73 10.94 12.91
C GLY A 265 -7.65 12.17 12.90
N MET A 266 -8.16 12.58 11.72
CA MET A 266 -9.16 13.64 11.61
C MET A 266 -10.44 13.33 12.39
N CYS A 267 -10.83 12.06 12.46
CA CYS A 267 -11.99 11.63 13.27
C CYS A 267 -11.70 11.69 14.77
N VAL A 268 -10.45 11.56 15.18
CA VAL A 268 -10.02 11.69 16.58
C VAL A 268 -9.95 13.17 16.98
N LYS A 269 -9.14 13.94 16.27
CA LYS A 269 -8.97 15.38 16.47
C LYS A 269 -8.35 15.99 15.22
N GLU A 270 -9.12 16.78 14.49
CA GLU A 270 -8.73 17.37 13.21
C GLU A 270 -7.40 18.15 13.28
N ALA A 271 -7.20 18.93 14.33
CA ALA A 271 -5.97 19.72 14.52
C ALA A 271 -4.69 18.86 14.67
N ASP A 272 -4.80 17.58 15.03
CA ASP A 272 -3.66 16.68 15.18
C ASP A 272 -3.48 15.76 13.94
N ALA A 273 -4.29 15.89 12.90
CA ALA A 273 -4.21 15.08 11.68
C ALA A 273 -2.80 15.02 11.06
N PRO A 274 -2.03 16.13 10.95
CA PRO A 274 -0.66 16.09 10.44
C PRO A 274 0.30 15.27 11.33
N VAL A 275 0.02 15.20 12.64
CA VAL A 275 0.81 14.38 13.57
C VAL A 275 0.53 12.90 13.31
N PHE A 276 -0.73 12.51 13.08
CA PHE A 276 -1.08 11.15 12.69
C PHE A 276 -0.42 10.75 11.35
N TYR A 277 -0.40 11.64 10.36
CA TYR A 277 0.35 11.42 9.12
C TYR A 277 1.82 11.09 9.40
N SER A 278 2.45 11.90 10.24
CA SER A 278 3.85 11.70 10.60
C SER A 278 4.09 10.39 11.34
N VAL A 279 3.21 9.98 12.22
CA VAL A 279 3.29 8.68 12.91
C VAL A 279 3.24 7.53 11.92
N GLY A 280 2.28 7.53 10.98
CA GLY A 280 2.18 6.52 9.93
C GLY A 280 3.46 6.46 9.09
N LEU A 281 4.00 7.62 8.69
CA LEU A 281 5.21 7.70 7.89
C LEU A 281 6.45 7.22 8.64
N LEU A 282 6.67 7.70 9.87
CA LEU A 282 7.81 7.34 10.69
C LEU A 282 7.85 5.85 11.04
N SER A 283 6.69 5.19 11.09
CA SER A 283 6.62 3.75 11.37
C SER A 283 7.26 2.86 10.30
N THR A 284 7.57 3.41 9.12
CA THR A 284 8.16 2.70 7.98
C THR A 284 9.63 3.08 7.75
N MET A 285 10.21 3.94 8.59
CA MET A 285 11.56 4.47 8.35
C MET A 285 12.66 3.43 8.46
N ASP A 286 12.49 2.39 9.25
CA ASP A 286 13.43 1.28 9.35
C ASP A 286 13.69 0.62 7.98
N ALA A 287 12.63 0.39 7.20
CA ALA A 287 12.73 -0.17 5.85
C ALA A 287 13.45 0.78 4.86
N PHE A 288 13.26 2.10 5.00
CA PHE A 288 13.94 3.09 4.15
C PHE A 288 15.42 3.27 4.49
N PHE A 289 15.76 3.20 5.75
CA PHE A 289 17.12 3.47 6.23
C PHE A 289 17.95 2.22 6.46
N ASP A 290 17.36 1.02 6.39
CA ASP A 290 17.99 -0.27 6.72
C ASP A 290 18.60 -0.27 8.14
N GLN A 291 17.87 0.34 9.09
CA GLN A 291 18.27 0.46 10.48
C GLN A 291 17.09 0.26 11.42
N PRO A 292 17.30 -0.32 12.62
CA PRO A 292 16.22 -0.51 13.58
C PRO A 292 15.52 0.81 13.92
N LEU A 293 14.17 0.79 13.91
CA LEU A 293 13.36 1.97 14.19
C LEU A 293 13.75 2.66 15.52
N PRO A 294 14.00 1.95 16.65
CA PRO A 294 14.39 2.60 17.90
C PRO A 294 15.63 3.48 17.74
N MET A 295 16.64 3.02 17.00
CA MET A 295 17.88 3.77 16.75
C MET A 295 17.63 5.04 15.94
N LEU A 296 16.76 4.97 14.93
CA LEU A 296 16.40 6.13 14.12
C LEU A 296 15.63 7.17 14.96
N LEU A 297 14.71 6.72 15.81
CA LEU A 297 13.90 7.59 16.64
C LEU A 297 14.68 8.29 17.77
N GLU A 298 15.85 7.77 18.17
CA GLU A 298 16.75 8.45 19.09
C GLU A 298 17.31 9.76 18.51
N SER A 299 17.51 9.79 17.19
CA SER A 299 18.01 10.97 16.48
C SER A 299 16.95 12.05 16.24
N LEU A 300 15.68 11.75 16.51
CA LEU A 300 14.56 12.64 16.27
C LEU A 300 14.02 13.25 17.58
N MET A 301 13.69 14.54 17.53
CA MET A 301 13.04 15.25 18.64
C MET A 301 11.54 14.99 18.64
N LEU A 302 11.15 13.77 19.06
CA LEU A 302 9.75 13.36 19.09
C LEU A 302 9.15 13.47 20.49
N ARG A 303 7.87 13.81 20.56
CA ARG A 303 7.06 13.75 21.78
C ARG A 303 7.02 12.32 22.33
N ALA A 304 6.90 12.20 23.65
CA ALA A 304 6.91 10.88 24.30
C ALA A 304 5.76 9.98 23.82
N ASP A 305 4.56 10.54 23.67
CA ASP A 305 3.37 9.82 23.19
C ASP A 305 3.52 9.29 21.74
N ILE A 306 4.25 10.02 20.87
CA ILE A 306 4.59 9.56 19.51
C ILE A 306 5.60 8.41 19.57
N LYS A 307 6.63 8.51 20.42
CA LYS A 307 7.60 7.42 20.60
C LYS A 307 6.96 6.15 21.12
N GLU A 308 6.08 6.27 22.12
CA GLU A 308 5.32 5.14 22.67
C GLU A 308 4.39 4.52 21.61
N ALA A 309 3.75 5.33 20.78
CA ALA A 309 2.93 4.84 19.68
C ALA A 309 3.75 4.05 18.64
N LEU A 310 4.92 4.55 18.26
CA LEU A 310 5.77 3.92 17.25
C LEU A 310 6.41 2.62 17.76
N LEU A 311 6.88 2.61 19.00
CA LEU A 311 7.63 1.49 19.56
C LEU A 311 6.74 0.45 20.27
N GLU A 312 5.66 0.88 20.91
CA GLU A 312 4.85 0.04 21.79
C GLU A 312 3.37 0.00 21.39
N LYS A 313 3.00 0.71 20.28
CA LYS A 313 1.62 0.82 19.79
C LYS A 313 0.63 1.32 20.83
N LYS A 314 1.06 2.17 21.77
CA LYS A 314 0.26 2.70 22.85
C LYS A 314 -0.41 4.03 22.52
N GLY A 315 -1.47 4.33 23.29
CA GLY A 315 -2.24 5.57 23.16
C GLY A 315 -3.02 5.67 21.86
N VAL A 316 -3.63 6.83 21.64
CA VAL A 316 -4.50 7.02 20.47
C VAL A 316 -3.72 6.99 19.14
N PHE A 317 -2.48 7.49 19.13
CA PHE A 317 -1.62 7.38 17.94
C PHE A 317 -1.27 5.93 17.64
N GLY A 318 -1.01 5.11 18.69
CA GLY A 318 -0.76 3.69 18.54
C GLY A 318 -1.97 2.91 18.04
N LEU A 319 -3.17 3.22 18.54
CA LEU A 319 -4.43 2.63 18.08
C LEU A 319 -4.64 2.87 16.57
N ILE A 320 -4.49 4.11 16.12
CA ILE A 320 -4.67 4.49 14.72
C ILE A 320 -3.58 3.84 13.83
N LEU A 321 -2.35 3.77 14.33
CA LEU A 321 -1.26 3.11 13.62
C LEU A 321 -1.53 1.61 13.45
N GLN A 322 -1.96 0.91 14.50
CA GLN A 322 -2.34 -0.51 14.41
C GLN A 322 -3.52 -0.72 13.44
N ALA A 323 -4.53 0.15 13.51
CA ALA A 323 -5.64 0.07 12.57
C ALA A 323 -5.18 0.23 11.12
N SER A 324 -4.26 1.16 10.82
CA SER A 324 -3.71 1.32 9.47
C SER A 324 -2.90 0.10 9.01
N GLU A 325 -2.15 -0.53 9.92
CA GLU A 325 -1.40 -1.76 9.66
C GLU A 325 -2.33 -2.94 9.37
N SER A 326 -3.42 -3.08 10.14
CA SER A 326 -4.43 -4.13 9.90
C SER A 326 -5.17 -3.93 8.57
N ILE A 327 -5.47 -2.69 8.18
CA ILE A 327 -6.07 -2.39 6.87
C ILE A 327 -5.13 -2.83 5.75
N GLN A 328 -3.86 -2.47 5.81
CA GLN A 328 -2.86 -2.82 4.78
C GLN A 328 -2.58 -4.33 4.70
N ALA A 329 -2.73 -5.03 5.82
CA ALA A 329 -2.59 -6.49 5.89
C ALA A 329 -3.87 -7.24 5.50
N GLY A 330 -5.00 -6.55 5.31
CA GLY A 330 -6.31 -7.17 5.12
C GLY A 330 -6.88 -7.85 6.38
N ALA A 331 -6.25 -7.63 7.55
CA ALA A 331 -6.58 -8.27 8.83
C ALA A 331 -7.61 -7.45 9.63
N PHE A 332 -8.78 -7.19 9.04
CA PHE A 332 -9.82 -6.36 9.64
C PHE A 332 -10.38 -6.91 10.95
N GLU A 333 -10.32 -8.22 11.16
CA GLU A 333 -10.72 -8.90 12.39
C GLU A 333 -9.79 -8.62 13.57
N GLU A 334 -8.54 -8.21 13.33
CA GLU A 334 -7.55 -7.87 14.35
C GLU A 334 -7.73 -6.45 14.89
N MET A 335 -8.58 -5.63 14.27
CA MET A 335 -8.81 -4.24 14.66
C MET A 335 -9.59 -4.15 15.97
N ASP A 336 -9.18 -3.25 16.86
CA ASP A 336 -9.93 -2.94 18.08
C ASP A 336 -11.13 -2.02 17.78
N TRP A 337 -12.18 -2.64 17.24
CA TRP A 337 -13.41 -1.94 16.87
C TRP A 337 -14.09 -1.24 18.06
N ALA A 338 -13.88 -1.73 19.29
CA ALA A 338 -14.47 -1.12 20.47
C ALA A 338 -13.84 0.25 20.76
N GLN A 339 -12.52 0.33 20.72
CA GLN A 339 -11.82 1.62 20.91
C GLN A 339 -12.01 2.55 19.70
N LEU A 340 -11.97 2.02 18.48
CA LEU A 340 -12.17 2.82 17.26
C LEU A 340 -13.56 3.46 17.22
N ALA A 341 -14.59 2.79 17.71
CA ALA A 341 -15.95 3.32 17.78
C ALA A 341 -16.07 4.56 18.69
N GLU A 342 -15.21 4.73 19.70
CA GLU A 342 -15.18 5.94 20.53
C GLU A 342 -14.90 7.20 19.70
N PHE A 343 -14.17 7.04 18.59
CA PHE A 343 -13.83 8.09 17.63
C PHE A 343 -14.74 8.08 16.39
N LYS A 344 -15.87 7.37 16.42
CA LYS A 344 -16.80 7.19 15.28
C LYS A 344 -16.17 6.48 14.06
N LEU A 345 -15.06 5.80 14.24
CA LEU A 345 -14.41 4.96 13.24
C LEU A 345 -15.12 3.60 13.19
N THR A 346 -16.29 3.58 12.58
CA THR A 346 -17.04 2.34 12.30
C THR A 346 -16.46 1.60 11.10
N PRO A 347 -16.74 0.30 10.89
CA PRO A 347 -16.30 -0.42 9.68
C PRO A 347 -16.62 0.30 8.38
N ALA A 348 -17.84 0.85 8.25
CA ALA A 348 -18.23 1.62 7.07
C ALA A 348 -17.40 2.91 6.90
N LYS A 349 -17.11 3.63 8.00
CA LYS A 349 -16.29 4.84 7.94
C LYS A 349 -14.83 4.55 7.60
N VAL A 350 -14.28 3.47 8.15
CA VAL A 350 -12.93 3.01 7.82
C VAL A 350 -12.83 2.62 6.36
N GLN A 351 -13.82 1.92 5.82
CA GLN A 351 -13.87 1.58 4.40
C GLN A 351 -13.93 2.84 3.51
N GLU A 352 -14.78 3.83 3.85
CA GLU A 352 -14.85 5.11 3.14
C GLU A 352 -13.47 5.81 3.13
N ILE A 353 -12.80 5.84 4.27
CA ILE A 353 -11.46 6.42 4.41
C ILE A 353 -10.46 5.66 3.52
N TYR A 354 -10.45 4.34 3.57
CA TYR A 354 -9.53 3.52 2.78
C TYR A 354 -9.68 3.81 1.27
N LEU A 355 -10.91 3.81 0.78
CA LEU A 355 -11.17 4.12 -0.63
C LEU A 355 -10.70 5.53 -1.01
N SER A 356 -10.93 6.53 -0.16
CA SER A 356 -10.46 7.89 -0.41
C SER A 356 -8.92 8.00 -0.41
N VAL A 357 -8.24 7.15 0.36
CA VAL A 357 -6.77 7.10 0.38
C VAL A 357 -6.23 6.48 -0.90
N LEU A 358 -6.84 5.42 -1.41
CA LEU A 358 -6.46 4.82 -2.69
C LEU A 358 -6.65 5.79 -3.86
N GLU A 359 -7.77 6.53 -3.89
CA GLU A 359 -8.02 7.57 -4.89
C GLU A 359 -6.96 8.68 -4.81
N TRP A 360 -6.64 9.15 -3.60
CA TRP A 360 -5.58 10.15 -3.39
C TRP A 360 -4.21 9.64 -3.88
N GLN A 361 -3.86 8.39 -3.59
CA GLN A 361 -2.59 7.78 -3.99
C GLN A 361 -2.46 7.69 -5.51
N SER A 362 -3.53 7.27 -6.20
CA SER A 362 -3.58 7.22 -7.65
C SER A 362 -3.30 8.59 -8.27
N HIS A 363 -3.97 9.65 -7.80
CA HIS A 363 -3.77 11.01 -8.32
C HIS A 363 -2.35 11.53 -8.11
N ILE A 364 -1.77 11.29 -6.93
CA ILE A 364 -0.40 11.73 -6.64
C ILE A 364 0.63 10.95 -7.44
N GLY A 365 0.40 9.65 -7.64
CA GLY A 365 1.24 8.81 -8.47
C GLY A 365 1.36 9.35 -9.90
N ASP A 366 0.24 9.66 -10.52
CA ASP A 366 0.17 10.24 -11.88
C ASP A 366 0.90 11.58 -11.97
N GLU A 367 0.65 12.51 -11.04
CA GLU A 367 1.20 13.86 -11.05
C GLU A 367 2.72 13.90 -10.84
N LEU A 368 3.25 13.04 -9.99
CA LEU A 368 4.68 12.95 -9.72
C LEU A 368 5.42 12.05 -10.73
N GLY A 369 4.70 11.35 -11.60
CA GLY A 369 5.26 10.35 -12.50
C GLY A 369 5.87 9.17 -11.71
N LEU A 370 5.20 8.76 -10.64
CA LEU A 370 5.61 7.70 -9.74
C LEU A 370 4.92 6.36 -10.07
N LEU A 371 3.87 6.40 -10.88
CA LEU A 371 3.23 5.22 -11.45
C LEU A 371 3.86 4.95 -12.83
N VAL A 372 4.55 3.83 -12.96
CA VAL A 372 5.04 3.29 -14.23
C VAL A 372 4.43 1.91 -14.43
#